data_c21960fe615b4c7734bfc47f2dff7c9b
#
_entry.id   c21960fe615b4c7734bfc47f2dff7c9b
#
_cell.length_a   1.000
_cell.length_b   1.000
_cell.length_c   1.000
_cell.angle_alpha   90.00
_cell.angle_beta   90.00
_cell.angle_gamma   90.00
#
_symmetry.space_group_name_H-M   'P 1'
#
loop_
_entity.id
_entity.type
_entity.pdbx_description
1 polymer ?
#
loop_
_entity_poly.entity_id
_entity_poly.type
_entity_poly.pdbx_seq_one_letter_code
_entity_poly.pdbx_strand_id
1 'polypeptide(L)'
;RRLDHPSGHWQMPQGGIDENENPEEAVWREMKEEIGTDNADMIKQSNQWINYEIPSETLATLPWGNMYIGQTQKWFAFRFKGREEEIDVSTENPEFSEWKWSDHNLLVENIVPFKRVVYEKILIEFKELFN
;
A
#
# COMPACT_ATOMS: atom_id res chain seq x y z
N ARG A 1 2.18 2.40 9.42
CA ARG A 1 3.55 2.89 9.61
C ARG A 1 4.53 1.73 9.54
N ARG A 2 5.48 1.77 8.63
CA ARG A 2 6.43 0.68 8.43
C ARG A 2 7.39 0.52 9.62
N LEU A 3 7.69 -0.75 9.95
CA LEU A 3 8.67 -1.08 11.00
C LEU A 3 10.09 -0.69 10.62
N ASP A 4 10.43 -0.84 9.33
CA ASP A 4 11.78 -0.63 8.83
C ASP A 4 12.07 0.81 8.38
N HIS A 5 11.13 1.73 8.64
CA HIS A 5 11.28 3.11 8.18
C HIS A 5 11.41 4.07 9.36
N PRO A 6 12.64 4.49 9.70
CA PRO A 6 12.89 5.33 10.88
C PRO A 6 12.31 6.74 10.80
N SER A 7 11.98 7.23 9.60
CA SER A 7 11.43 8.57 9.41
C SER A 7 9.99 8.74 9.87
N GLY A 8 9.31 7.63 10.18
CA GLY A 8 7.93 7.68 10.65
C GLY A 8 6.89 7.98 9.59
N HIS A 9 7.21 7.80 8.31
CA HIS A 9 6.24 7.97 7.24
C HIS A 9 5.13 6.93 7.31
N TRP A 10 3.93 7.36 6.93
CA TRP A 10 2.76 6.50 6.84
C TRP A 10 2.54 6.06 5.41
N GLN A 11 2.07 4.84 5.22
CA GLN A 11 1.72 4.35 3.89
C GLN A 11 0.46 3.49 3.93
N MET A 12 -0.19 3.37 2.79
CA MET A 12 -1.28 2.43 2.61
C MET A 12 -0.70 1.02 2.44
N PRO A 13 -1.47 -0.02 2.78
CA PRO A 13 -1.01 -1.41 2.56
C PRO A 13 -0.63 -1.65 1.11
N GLN A 14 0.47 -2.35 0.91
CA GLN A 14 0.91 -2.81 -0.40
C GLN A 14 1.71 -4.09 -0.25
N GLY A 15 1.68 -4.93 -1.28
CA GLY A 15 2.43 -6.18 -1.25
C GLY A 15 2.70 -6.70 -2.65
N GLY A 16 3.47 -7.77 -2.73
CA GLY A 16 3.88 -8.37 -3.99
C GLY A 16 2.87 -9.38 -4.52
N ILE A 17 2.86 -9.55 -5.84
CA ILE A 17 2.07 -10.57 -6.52
C ILE A 17 2.96 -11.80 -6.68
N ASP A 18 2.51 -12.96 -6.19
CA ASP A 18 3.25 -14.20 -6.29
C ASP A 18 3.13 -14.80 -7.70
N GLU A 19 4.05 -15.68 -8.04
CA GLU A 19 4.02 -16.39 -9.29
C GLU A 19 2.70 -17.17 -9.42
N ASN A 20 2.09 -17.12 -10.61
CA ASN A 20 0.79 -17.75 -10.91
C ASN A 20 -0.42 -17.13 -10.18
N GLU A 21 -0.24 -16.01 -9.54
CA GLU A 21 -1.30 -15.28 -8.84
C GLU A 21 -1.71 -14.06 -9.67
N ASN A 22 -3.02 -13.81 -9.82
CA ASN A 22 -3.44 -12.57 -10.46
C ASN A 22 -3.51 -11.42 -9.44
N PRO A 23 -3.57 -10.15 -9.89
CA PRO A 23 -3.57 -9.01 -8.96
C PRO A 23 -4.71 -9.02 -7.96
N GLU A 24 -5.90 -9.47 -8.34
CA GLU A 24 -7.05 -9.51 -7.45
C GLU A 24 -6.86 -10.54 -6.34
N GLU A 25 -6.35 -11.73 -6.66
CA GLU A 25 -6.03 -12.73 -5.65
C GLU A 25 -4.96 -12.22 -4.69
N ALA A 26 -3.93 -11.56 -5.25
CA ALA A 26 -2.83 -11.01 -4.47
C ALA A 26 -3.31 -9.97 -3.46
N VAL A 27 -4.20 -9.07 -3.87
CA VAL A 27 -4.64 -7.99 -2.97
C VAL A 27 -5.43 -8.53 -1.79
N TRP A 28 -6.27 -9.55 -1.97
CA TRP A 28 -6.98 -10.17 -0.86
C TRP A 28 -6.02 -10.85 0.11
N ARG A 29 -5.05 -11.60 -0.42
CA ARG A 29 -4.05 -12.26 0.40
C ARG A 29 -3.20 -11.27 1.18
N GLU A 30 -2.67 -10.25 0.50
CA GLU A 30 -1.82 -9.24 1.12
C GLU A 30 -2.56 -8.42 2.17
N MET A 31 -3.83 -8.10 1.92
CA MET A 31 -4.65 -7.39 2.91
C MET A 31 -4.70 -8.18 4.21
N LYS A 32 -5.00 -9.47 4.13
CA LYS A 32 -5.10 -10.32 5.32
C LYS A 32 -3.75 -10.47 6.03
N GLU A 33 -2.67 -10.59 5.26
CA GLU A 33 -1.32 -10.69 5.83
C GLU A 33 -0.87 -9.40 6.51
N GLU A 34 -1.22 -8.24 5.95
CA GLU A 34 -0.73 -6.96 6.44
C GLU A 34 -1.57 -6.36 7.55
N ILE A 35 -2.89 -6.48 7.47
CA ILE A 35 -3.79 -5.87 8.46
C ILE A 35 -4.62 -6.88 9.24
N GLY A 36 -4.38 -8.16 9.04
CA GLY A 36 -5.01 -9.21 9.85
C GLY A 36 -6.46 -9.54 9.52
N THR A 37 -7.07 -8.86 8.58
CA THR A 37 -8.47 -9.08 8.19
C THR A 37 -8.68 -8.86 6.70
N ASP A 38 -9.69 -9.55 6.15
CA ASP A 38 -10.16 -9.33 4.79
C ASP A 38 -11.68 -9.03 4.77
N ASN A 39 -12.22 -8.57 5.90
CA ASN A 39 -13.65 -8.27 6.03
C ASN A 39 -13.99 -6.93 5.36
N ALA A 40 -14.01 -6.95 4.03
CA ALA A 40 -14.20 -5.77 3.21
C ALA A 40 -14.83 -6.14 1.87
N ASP A 41 -15.46 -5.17 1.22
CA ASP A 41 -15.95 -5.30 -0.15
C ASP A 41 -15.04 -4.54 -1.09
N MET A 42 -14.67 -5.17 -2.20
CA MET A 42 -13.93 -4.48 -3.26
C MET A 42 -14.89 -3.55 -4.00
N ILE A 43 -14.55 -2.26 -4.06
CA ILE A 43 -15.39 -1.24 -4.71
C ILE A 43 -14.89 -0.95 -6.11
N LYS A 44 -13.58 -0.83 -6.30
CA LYS A 44 -12.99 -0.39 -7.56
C LYS A 44 -11.54 -0.82 -7.64
N GLN A 45 -11.04 -1.05 -8.85
CA GLN A 45 -9.62 -1.25 -9.11
C GLN A 45 -9.13 -0.18 -10.08
N SER A 46 -7.85 0.14 -10.04
CA SER A 46 -7.27 1.12 -10.95
C SER A 46 -7.34 0.58 -12.39
N ASN A 47 -7.62 1.48 -13.35
CA ASN A 47 -7.72 1.09 -14.75
C ASN A 47 -6.35 0.71 -15.33
N GLN A 48 -5.30 1.31 -14.80
CA GLN A 48 -3.94 1.14 -15.30
C GLN A 48 -3.00 0.74 -14.18
N TRP A 49 -1.88 0.14 -14.56
CA TRP A 49 -0.75 -0.06 -13.67
C TRP A 49 -0.04 1.26 -13.47
N ILE A 50 0.36 1.54 -12.23
CA ILE A 50 1.04 2.79 -11.87
C ILE A 50 2.49 2.47 -11.58
N ASN A 51 3.40 3.15 -12.28
CA ASN A 51 4.84 2.94 -12.15
C ASN A 51 5.47 4.05 -11.31
N TYR A 52 6.50 3.69 -10.54
CA TYR A 52 7.36 4.67 -9.91
C TYR A 52 8.78 4.14 -9.83
N GLU A 53 9.76 5.08 -9.82
CA GLU A 53 11.16 4.74 -9.64
C GLU A 53 11.60 5.08 -8.23
N ILE A 54 12.53 4.27 -7.70
CA ILE A 54 13.10 4.51 -6.38
C ILE A 54 14.41 5.29 -6.59
N PRO A 55 14.64 6.39 -5.82
CA PRO A 55 15.87 7.16 -5.94
C PRO A 55 17.11 6.28 -5.74
N SER A 56 18.18 6.56 -6.50
CA SER A 56 19.39 5.76 -6.47
C SER A 56 20.04 5.67 -5.07
N GLU A 57 19.98 6.72 -4.29
CA GLU A 57 20.49 6.72 -2.92
C GLU A 57 19.70 5.78 -2.01
N THR A 58 18.39 5.65 -2.25
CA THR A 58 17.55 4.71 -1.51
C THR A 58 17.82 3.27 -1.97
N LEU A 59 17.97 3.05 -3.26
CA LEU A 59 18.29 1.73 -3.83
C LEU A 59 19.57 1.15 -3.22
N ALA A 60 20.56 2.00 -2.97
CA ALA A 60 21.84 1.58 -2.39
C ALA A 60 21.69 0.97 -0.99
N THR A 61 20.60 1.26 -0.28
CA THR A 61 20.33 0.76 1.08
C THR A 61 19.45 -0.47 1.10
N LEU A 62 18.89 -0.89 -0.04
CA LEU A 62 17.96 -2.02 -0.12
C LEU A 62 18.67 -3.30 -0.56
N PRO A 63 18.31 -4.47 0.03
CA PRO A 63 18.94 -5.73 -0.35
C PRO A 63 18.75 -6.10 -1.83
N TRP A 64 17.64 -5.66 -2.44
CA TRP A 64 17.31 -5.94 -3.83
C TRP A 64 17.58 -4.76 -4.77
N GLY A 65 18.24 -3.70 -4.28
CA GLY A 65 18.45 -2.45 -5.02
C GLY A 65 19.26 -2.58 -6.30
N ASN A 66 20.03 -3.67 -6.46
CA ASN A 66 20.81 -3.92 -7.68
C ASN A 66 19.98 -4.60 -8.77
N MET A 67 18.76 -5.07 -8.44
CA MET A 67 17.91 -5.84 -9.34
C MET A 67 16.76 -5.03 -9.91
N TYR A 68 16.30 -3.99 -9.21
CA TYR A 68 15.12 -3.21 -9.56
C TYR A 68 15.38 -1.73 -9.42
N ILE A 69 14.81 -0.93 -10.33
CA ILE A 69 14.88 0.54 -10.26
C ILE A 69 13.59 1.16 -9.74
N GLY A 70 12.54 0.37 -9.59
CA GLY A 70 11.25 0.84 -9.13
C GLY A 70 10.24 -0.28 -9.08
N GLN A 71 8.96 0.07 -9.05
CA GLN A 71 7.86 -0.88 -9.01
C GLN A 71 6.73 -0.46 -9.94
N THR A 72 5.92 -1.45 -10.33
CA THR A 72 4.67 -1.26 -11.05
C THR A 72 3.55 -1.79 -10.17
N GLN A 73 2.54 -0.99 -9.92
CA GLN A 73 1.48 -1.32 -8.97
C GLN A 73 0.09 -1.28 -9.59
N LYS A 74 -0.76 -2.20 -9.15
CA LYS A 74 -2.21 -2.18 -9.39
C LYS A 74 -2.87 -1.84 -8.06
N TRP A 75 -3.79 -0.87 -8.07
CA TRP A 75 -4.44 -0.40 -6.85
C TRP A 75 -5.91 -0.78 -6.80
N PHE A 76 -6.39 -1.05 -5.59
CA PHE A 76 -7.76 -1.48 -5.33
C PHE A 76 -8.33 -0.68 -4.18
N ALA A 77 -9.60 -0.29 -4.28
CA ALA A 77 -10.32 0.37 -3.21
C ALA A 77 -11.33 -0.61 -2.61
N PHE A 78 -11.39 -0.64 -1.29
CA PHE A 78 -12.27 -1.50 -0.52
C PHE A 78 -13.10 -0.69 0.46
N ARG A 79 -14.31 -1.18 0.74
CA ARG A 79 -15.10 -0.70 1.86
C ARG A 79 -14.90 -1.68 3.01
N PHE A 80 -14.29 -1.23 4.09
CA PHE A 80 -14.12 -2.05 5.28
C PHE A 80 -15.48 -2.27 5.95
N LYS A 81 -15.79 -3.53 6.28
CA LYS A 81 -17.07 -3.91 6.89
C LYS A 81 -16.93 -4.45 8.29
N GLY A 82 -15.72 -4.57 8.79
CA GLY A 82 -15.45 -5.11 10.11
C GLY A 82 -15.43 -4.05 11.20
N ARG A 83 -14.96 -4.46 12.35
CA ARG A 83 -14.71 -3.57 13.48
C ARG A 83 -13.23 -3.22 13.50
N GLU A 84 -12.91 -2.07 14.08
CA GLU A 84 -11.51 -1.64 14.20
C GLU A 84 -10.64 -2.68 14.92
N GLU A 85 -11.22 -3.42 15.88
CA GLU A 85 -10.52 -4.45 16.63
C GLU A 85 -10.07 -5.62 15.77
N GLU A 86 -10.66 -5.79 14.59
CA GLU A 86 -10.25 -6.83 13.64
C GLU A 86 -8.95 -6.49 12.93
N ILE A 87 -8.59 -5.20 12.88
CA ILE A 87 -7.36 -4.75 12.23
C ILE A 87 -6.20 -4.99 13.18
N ASP A 88 -5.27 -5.85 12.74
CA ASP A 88 -4.10 -6.23 13.52
C ASP A 88 -2.87 -6.23 12.61
N VAL A 89 -1.98 -5.27 12.82
CA VAL A 89 -0.74 -5.17 12.04
C VAL A 89 0.39 -5.99 12.63
N SER A 90 0.21 -6.56 13.82
CA SER A 90 1.19 -7.47 14.44
C SER A 90 0.93 -8.92 14.02
N THR A 91 0.97 -9.17 12.72
CA THR A 91 0.76 -10.48 12.11
C THR A 91 2.04 -11.31 12.16
N GLU A 92 2.01 -12.54 11.61
CA GLU A 92 3.15 -13.46 11.66
C GLU A 92 4.44 -12.85 11.11
N ASN A 93 4.35 -12.10 10.00
CA ASN A 93 5.48 -11.41 9.39
C ASN A 93 5.18 -9.92 9.31
N PRO A 94 5.23 -9.19 10.42
CA PRO A 94 4.76 -7.81 10.45
C PRO A 94 5.65 -6.86 9.64
N GLU A 95 5.00 -5.99 8.87
CA GLU A 95 5.67 -4.92 8.12
C GLU A 95 5.41 -3.55 8.73
N PHE A 96 4.39 -3.45 9.58
CA PHE A 96 3.95 -2.19 10.16
C PHE A 96 3.99 -2.22 11.67
N SER A 97 4.25 -1.05 12.28
CA SER A 97 4.26 -0.90 13.75
C SER A 97 2.90 -0.48 14.30
N GLU A 98 2.14 0.26 13.52
CA GLU A 98 0.83 0.77 13.93
C GLU A 98 -0.01 1.16 12.72
N TRP A 99 -1.32 1.34 12.94
CA TRP A 99 -2.25 1.78 11.90
C TRP A 99 -3.14 2.89 12.42
N LYS A 100 -3.74 3.62 11.48
CA LYS A 100 -4.77 4.62 11.78
C LYS A 100 -5.64 4.87 10.56
N TRP A 101 -6.84 5.34 10.79
CA TRP A 101 -7.66 5.92 9.74
C TRP A 101 -7.10 7.32 9.42
N SER A 102 -7.10 7.66 8.16
CA SER A 102 -6.58 8.96 7.72
C SER A 102 -7.50 9.58 6.70
N ASP A 103 -7.61 10.91 6.74
CA ASP A 103 -8.27 11.66 5.67
C ASP A 103 -7.44 11.49 4.39
N HIS A 104 -8.12 11.30 3.26
CA HIS A 104 -7.42 11.13 1.98
C HIS A 104 -6.53 12.32 1.63
N ASN A 105 -6.88 13.52 2.10
CA ASN A 105 -6.09 14.72 1.85
C ASN A 105 -4.70 14.68 2.50
N LEU A 106 -4.50 13.82 3.49
CA LEU A 106 -3.22 13.70 4.20
C LEU A 106 -2.31 12.60 3.64
N LEU A 107 -2.81 11.78 2.72
CA LEU A 107 -2.05 10.64 2.21
C LEU A 107 -0.76 11.05 1.48
N VAL A 108 -0.84 12.08 0.66
CA VAL A 108 0.33 12.55 -0.10
C VAL A 108 1.37 13.18 0.82
N GLU A 109 0.94 13.91 1.84
CA GLU A 109 1.83 14.55 2.80
C GLU A 109 2.61 13.55 3.65
N ASN A 110 1.94 12.47 4.03
CA ASN A 110 2.46 11.52 5.02
C ASN A 110 3.28 10.37 4.42
N ILE A 111 3.25 10.20 3.10
CA ILE A 111 4.04 9.16 2.44
C ILE A 111 5.46 9.65 2.17
N VAL A 112 6.40 8.72 2.08
CA VAL A 112 7.77 9.03 1.70
C VAL A 112 7.80 9.77 0.35
N PRO A 113 8.61 10.85 0.22
CA PRO A 113 8.53 11.75 -0.94
C PRO A 113 8.56 11.11 -2.32
N PHE A 114 9.34 10.06 -2.54
CA PHE A 114 9.44 9.46 -3.89
C PHE A 114 8.18 8.70 -4.31
N LYS A 115 7.25 8.44 -3.38
CA LYS A 115 5.96 7.80 -3.68
C LYS A 115 4.81 8.79 -3.83
N ARG A 116 5.05 10.09 -3.63
CA ARG A 116 3.99 11.11 -3.71
C ARG A 116 3.27 11.12 -5.06
N VAL A 117 4.02 10.98 -6.15
CA VAL A 117 3.44 10.95 -7.50
C VAL A 117 2.44 9.80 -7.65
N VAL A 118 2.76 8.63 -7.11
CA VAL A 118 1.87 7.47 -7.12
C VAL A 118 0.59 7.78 -6.37
N TYR A 119 0.70 8.33 -5.16
CA TYR A 119 -0.46 8.65 -4.33
C TYR A 119 -1.33 9.74 -4.95
N GLU A 120 -0.74 10.73 -5.60
CA GLU A 120 -1.49 11.75 -6.34
C GLU A 120 -2.32 11.13 -7.46
N LYS A 121 -1.73 10.19 -8.22
CA LYS A 121 -2.43 9.47 -9.28
C LYS A 121 -3.58 8.63 -8.74
N ILE A 122 -3.38 7.97 -7.60
CA ILE A 122 -4.41 7.17 -6.94
C ILE A 122 -5.59 8.04 -6.51
N LEU A 123 -5.32 9.19 -5.92
CA LEU A 123 -6.39 10.11 -5.48
C LEU A 123 -7.21 10.62 -6.66
N ILE A 124 -6.59 10.85 -7.81
CA ILE A 124 -7.29 11.24 -9.03
C ILE A 124 -8.13 10.08 -9.56
N GLU A 125 -7.55 8.89 -9.63
CA GLU A 125 -8.21 7.68 -10.16
C GLU A 125 -9.46 7.30 -9.34
N PHE A 126 -9.41 7.46 -8.03
CA PHE A 126 -10.46 7.07 -7.11
C PHE A 126 -11.26 8.24 -6.53
N LYS A 127 -11.15 9.42 -7.13
CA LYS A 127 -11.74 10.65 -6.56
C LYS A 127 -13.24 10.57 -6.27
N GLU A 128 -13.99 9.83 -7.09
CA GLU A 128 -15.44 9.69 -6.89
C GLU A 128 -15.80 8.96 -5.60
N LEU A 129 -14.85 8.25 -5.01
CA LEU A 129 -15.06 7.53 -3.76
C LEU A 129 -14.91 8.41 -2.51
N PHE A 130 -14.39 9.61 -2.67
CA PHE A 130 -14.07 10.51 -1.54
C PHE A 130 -15.10 11.64 -1.34
N ASN A 131 -16.21 11.55 -1.98
CA ASN A 131 -17.28 12.58 -1.86
C ASN A 131 -18.24 12.26 -0.73
#